data_4216a5a360c1c2d83f09725d2236f336
#
_entry.id   4216a5a360c1c2d83f09725d2236f336
#
_cell.length_a   1.000
_cell.length_b   1.000
_cell.length_c   1.000
_cell.angle_alpha   90.00
_cell.angle_beta   90.00
_cell.angle_gamma   90.00
#
_symmetry.space_group_name_H-M   'P 1'
#
loop_
_entity.id
_entity.type
_entity.pdbx_description
1 polymer ?
#
loop_
_entity_poly.entity_id
_entity_poly.type
_entity_poly.pdbx_seq_one_letter_code
_entity_poly.pdbx_strand_id
1 'polypeptide(L)'
;MLTSARLLRSHLFARIQRGEHLILYGPRGSGKSRLLAQLQERLAKAGIPCGVSSTTSCLNDITCALERAYPEAAGTARTRRGVRSRLWLAADQHRGALLLDHVSAMSTVMLGFLRRLRGGIAGVLLVVDFDVERDRRHMQALRVGMLSVRMPRTDARALHRLLRTACVDWPGMLDRPTRAQIVRAARGRPGWIAQCAALMPQRQYWHEGRLRVHVLSTDTEIALRQGAAHAVVSRGDRVPGT
;
A
#
# COMPACT_ATOMS: atom_id res chain seq x y z
N MET A 1 -18.90 14.67 10.20
CA MET A 1 -17.76 15.01 9.32
C MET A 1 -17.17 13.72 8.76
N LEU A 2 -17.13 13.59 7.43
CA LEU A 2 -16.44 12.50 6.76
C LEU A 2 -14.93 12.65 7.00
N THR A 3 -14.25 11.59 7.44
CA THR A 3 -12.80 11.63 7.61
C THR A 3 -12.14 11.86 6.25
N SER A 4 -11.04 12.60 6.20
CA SER A 4 -10.30 12.89 4.96
C SER A 4 -9.95 11.62 4.16
N ALA A 5 -9.72 10.49 4.83
CA ALA A 5 -9.49 9.20 4.20
C ALA A 5 -10.72 8.63 3.48
N ARG A 6 -11.94 8.86 4.00
CA ARG A 6 -13.18 8.42 3.36
C ARG A 6 -13.47 9.23 2.08
N LEU A 7 -13.23 10.54 2.13
CA LEU A 7 -13.35 11.41 0.96
C LEU A 7 -12.32 11.02 -0.10
N LEU A 8 -11.07 10.77 0.30
CA LEU A 8 -10.03 10.33 -0.61
C LEU A 8 -10.39 9.00 -1.30
N ARG A 9 -10.89 8.01 -0.55
CA ARG A 9 -11.33 6.73 -1.10
C ARG A 9 -12.42 6.91 -2.15
N SER A 10 -13.43 7.73 -1.87
CA SER A 10 -14.50 8.01 -2.84
C SER A 10 -13.99 8.72 -4.08
N HIS A 11 -13.06 9.65 -3.91
CA HIS A 11 -12.42 10.37 -5.00
C HIS A 11 -11.58 9.43 -5.90
N LEU A 12 -10.74 8.58 -5.30
CA LEU A 12 -9.94 7.60 -6.04
C LEU A 12 -10.83 6.60 -6.80
N PHE A 13 -11.88 6.10 -6.15
CA PHE A 13 -12.84 5.19 -6.78
C PHE A 13 -13.48 5.81 -8.02
N ALA A 14 -14.01 7.02 -7.90
CA ALA A 14 -14.64 7.73 -9.02
C ALA A 14 -13.66 7.99 -10.18
N ARG A 15 -12.40 8.29 -9.88
CA ARG A 15 -11.37 8.50 -10.89
C ARG A 15 -10.99 7.20 -11.61
N ILE A 16 -10.83 6.10 -10.87
CA ILE A 16 -10.55 4.78 -11.46
C ILE A 16 -11.68 4.34 -12.37
N GLN A 17 -12.94 4.55 -11.97
CA GLN A 17 -14.10 4.25 -12.82
C GLN A 17 -14.11 5.05 -14.14
N ARG A 18 -13.58 6.27 -14.14
CA ARG A 18 -13.41 7.08 -15.36
C ARG A 18 -12.21 6.69 -16.21
N GLY A 19 -11.45 5.66 -15.81
CA GLY A 19 -10.26 5.24 -16.53
C GLY A 19 -9.01 6.08 -16.27
N GLU A 20 -9.03 6.91 -15.20
CA GLU A 20 -7.88 7.71 -14.85
C GLU A 20 -6.80 6.85 -14.18
N HIS A 21 -5.54 7.11 -14.52
CA HIS A 21 -4.38 6.44 -13.94
C HIS A 21 -3.77 7.29 -12.83
N LEU A 22 -3.53 6.70 -11.68
CA LEU A 22 -3.23 7.41 -10.45
C LEU A 22 -1.96 6.90 -9.77
N ILE A 23 -1.25 7.79 -9.10
CA ILE A 23 -0.17 7.47 -8.18
C ILE A 23 -0.56 7.96 -6.80
N LEU A 24 -0.78 7.05 -5.87
CA LEU A 24 -0.99 7.37 -4.46
C LEU A 24 0.36 7.34 -3.74
N TYR A 25 0.78 8.47 -3.19
CA TYR A 25 2.06 8.57 -2.52
C TYR A 25 1.94 9.10 -1.09
N GLY A 26 2.89 8.73 -0.25
CA GLY A 26 2.97 9.19 1.13
C GLY A 26 3.96 8.36 1.97
N PRO A 27 4.27 8.80 3.20
CA PRO A 27 5.22 8.12 4.05
C PRO A 27 4.74 6.70 4.43
N ARG A 28 5.68 5.84 4.81
CA ARG A 28 5.38 4.52 5.36
C ARG A 28 4.51 4.64 6.61
N GLY A 29 3.58 3.70 6.78
CA GLY A 29 2.63 3.74 7.88
C GLY A 29 1.51 4.78 7.74
N SER A 30 1.38 5.49 6.63
CA SER A 30 0.28 6.45 6.40
C SER A 30 -1.08 5.80 6.13
N GLY A 31 -1.14 4.47 5.93
CA GLY A 31 -2.37 3.73 5.68
C GLY A 31 -2.72 3.50 4.21
N LYS A 32 -1.76 3.67 3.28
CA LYS A 32 -1.96 3.45 1.84
C LYS A 32 -2.47 2.07 1.50
N SER A 33 -1.82 1.01 2.01
CA SER A 33 -2.21 -0.39 1.77
C SER A 33 -3.61 -0.70 2.30
N ARG A 34 -3.98 -0.12 3.46
CA ARG A 34 -5.34 -0.23 4.00
C ARG A 34 -6.38 0.46 3.09
N LEU A 35 -6.03 1.62 2.57
CA LEU A 35 -6.89 2.34 1.62
C LEU A 35 -7.05 1.54 0.33
N LEU A 36 -5.96 0.90 -0.14
CA LEU A 36 -5.96 0.02 -1.32
C LEU A 36 -6.92 -1.17 -1.13
N ALA A 37 -6.85 -1.87 0.01
CA ALA A 37 -7.74 -2.98 0.33
C ALA A 37 -9.22 -2.54 0.35
N GLN A 38 -9.52 -1.39 0.97
CA GLN A 38 -10.88 -0.83 0.97
C GLN A 38 -11.37 -0.42 -0.43
N LEU A 39 -10.45 0.00 -1.30
CA LEU A 39 -10.76 0.34 -2.68
C LEU A 39 -11.05 -0.92 -3.51
N GLN A 40 -10.26 -1.99 -3.29
CA GLN A 40 -10.49 -3.31 -3.88
C GLN A 40 -11.88 -3.84 -3.54
N GLU A 41 -12.26 -3.84 -2.26
CA GLU A 41 -13.60 -4.26 -1.83
C GLU A 41 -14.71 -3.46 -2.51
N ARG A 42 -14.51 -2.16 -2.67
CA ARG A 42 -15.49 -1.28 -3.31
C ARG A 42 -15.60 -1.53 -4.81
N LEU A 43 -14.47 -1.79 -5.49
CA LEU A 43 -14.46 -2.16 -6.91
C LEU A 43 -15.15 -3.50 -7.12
N ALA A 44 -14.88 -4.50 -6.29
CA ALA A 44 -15.54 -5.79 -6.32
C ALA A 44 -17.07 -5.67 -6.14
N LYS A 45 -17.52 -4.87 -5.16
CA LYS A 45 -18.96 -4.58 -4.96
C LYS A 45 -19.63 -3.86 -6.14
N ALA A 46 -18.85 -3.14 -6.93
CA ALA A 46 -19.31 -2.48 -8.14
C ALA A 46 -19.23 -3.37 -9.39
N GLY A 47 -18.84 -4.65 -9.26
CA GLY A 47 -18.70 -5.59 -10.38
C GLY A 47 -17.52 -5.25 -11.31
N ILE A 48 -16.55 -4.46 -10.85
CA ILE A 48 -15.39 -4.07 -11.65
C ILE A 48 -14.26 -5.08 -11.42
N PRO A 49 -13.80 -5.82 -12.46
CA PRO A 49 -12.66 -6.72 -12.34
C PRO A 49 -11.44 -5.99 -11.77
N CYS A 50 -10.82 -6.52 -10.72
CA CYS A 50 -9.76 -5.82 -10.03
C CYS A 50 -8.56 -6.74 -9.72
N GLY A 51 -7.45 -6.47 -10.37
CA GLY A 51 -6.16 -7.11 -10.09
C GLY A 51 -5.43 -6.35 -8.98
N VAL A 52 -4.97 -7.07 -7.95
CA VAL A 52 -4.21 -6.47 -6.84
C VAL A 52 -2.88 -7.20 -6.66
N SER A 53 -1.80 -6.44 -6.57
CA SER A 53 -0.51 -6.94 -6.11
C SER A 53 -0.06 -6.20 -4.85
N SER A 54 0.28 -6.95 -3.82
CA SER A 54 0.85 -6.43 -2.57
C SER A 54 2.35 -6.13 -2.68
N THR A 55 3.01 -6.64 -3.72
CA THR A 55 4.41 -6.39 -4.05
C THR A 55 4.52 -6.17 -5.55
N THR A 56 5.32 -5.20 -5.96
CA THR A 56 5.53 -4.90 -7.38
C THR A 56 7.03 -4.84 -7.66
N SER A 57 7.66 -5.99 -7.61
CA SER A 57 9.10 -6.14 -7.81
C SER A 57 9.44 -6.63 -9.22
N CYS A 58 8.55 -7.35 -9.87
CA CYS A 58 8.77 -7.92 -11.19
C CYS A 58 7.49 -7.94 -12.05
N LEU A 59 7.67 -8.19 -13.35
CA LEU A 59 6.56 -8.28 -14.30
C LEU A 59 5.58 -9.43 -13.95
N ASN A 60 6.07 -10.49 -13.29
CA ASN A 60 5.24 -11.60 -12.88
C ASN A 60 4.21 -11.20 -11.80
N ASP A 61 4.57 -10.28 -10.91
CA ASP A 61 3.64 -9.77 -9.88
C ASP A 61 2.43 -9.10 -10.54
N ILE A 62 2.67 -8.30 -11.59
CA ILE A 62 1.61 -7.65 -12.37
C ILE A 62 0.79 -8.70 -13.13
N THR A 63 1.45 -9.70 -13.72
CA THR A 63 0.77 -10.79 -14.45
C THR A 63 -0.15 -11.54 -13.51
N CYS A 64 0.32 -11.97 -12.34
CA CYS A 64 -0.50 -12.65 -11.33
C CYS A 64 -1.66 -11.79 -10.79
N ALA A 65 -1.48 -10.47 -10.71
CA ALA A 65 -2.58 -9.58 -10.35
C ALA A 65 -3.68 -9.56 -11.42
N LEU A 66 -3.29 -9.54 -12.70
CA LEU A 66 -4.22 -9.60 -13.82
C LEU A 66 -4.89 -10.97 -13.95
N GLU A 67 -4.18 -12.08 -13.70
CA GLU A 67 -4.76 -13.43 -13.67
C GLU A 67 -5.91 -13.54 -12.67
N ARG A 68 -5.79 -12.87 -11.52
CA ARG A 68 -6.88 -12.81 -10.52
C ARG A 68 -8.06 -11.96 -10.96
N ALA A 69 -7.81 -10.91 -11.75
CA ALA A 69 -8.87 -10.06 -12.29
C ALA A 69 -9.62 -10.74 -13.45
N TYR A 70 -8.90 -11.54 -14.25
CA TYR A 70 -9.39 -12.18 -15.47
C TYR A 70 -9.03 -13.67 -15.50
N PRO A 71 -9.59 -14.50 -14.59
CA PRO A 71 -9.19 -15.90 -14.44
C PRO A 71 -9.45 -16.73 -15.70
N GLU A 72 -10.53 -16.45 -16.42
CA GLU A 72 -10.89 -17.18 -17.64
C GLU A 72 -9.88 -16.93 -18.78
N ALA A 73 -9.30 -15.74 -18.85
CA ALA A 73 -8.31 -15.42 -19.87
C ALA A 73 -6.97 -16.12 -19.62
N ALA A 74 -6.65 -16.48 -18.38
CA ALA A 74 -5.38 -17.09 -17.99
C ALA A 74 -5.33 -18.61 -18.33
N GLY A 75 -6.47 -19.32 -18.21
CA GLY A 75 -6.54 -20.79 -18.14
C GLY A 75 -6.13 -21.57 -19.39
N THR A 76 -5.95 -20.96 -20.55
CA THR A 76 -5.75 -21.65 -21.82
C THR A 76 -4.39 -21.43 -22.49
N ALA A 77 -3.50 -20.62 -21.91
CA ALA A 77 -2.21 -20.32 -22.51
C ALA A 77 -1.07 -21.21 -21.96
N ARG A 78 -0.34 -21.85 -22.85
CA ARG A 78 0.79 -22.75 -22.49
C ARG A 78 2.07 -22.04 -22.09
N THR A 79 2.20 -20.75 -22.37
CA THR A 79 3.42 -19.97 -22.09
C THR A 79 3.09 -18.68 -21.33
N ARG A 80 4.01 -18.21 -20.48
CA ARG A 80 3.87 -16.92 -19.76
C ARG A 80 3.67 -15.72 -20.69
N ARG A 81 4.26 -15.74 -21.89
CA ARG A 81 4.04 -14.71 -22.90
C ARG A 81 2.61 -14.77 -23.46
N GLY A 82 2.11 -15.97 -23.74
CA GLY A 82 0.73 -16.19 -24.19
C GLY A 82 -0.30 -15.75 -23.14
N VAL A 83 -0.08 -16.09 -21.86
CA VAL A 83 -0.90 -15.62 -20.74
C VAL A 83 -0.96 -14.10 -20.74
N ARG A 84 0.17 -13.39 -20.79
CA ARG A 84 0.20 -11.93 -20.79
C ARG A 84 -0.54 -11.30 -21.96
N SER A 85 -0.42 -11.89 -23.15
CA SER A 85 -1.12 -11.38 -24.35
C SER A 85 -2.64 -11.53 -24.21
N ARG A 86 -3.12 -12.63 -23.65
CA ARG A 86 -4.56 -12.85 -23.40
C ARG A 86 -5.12 -11.96 -22.30
N LEU A 87 -4.36 -11.81 -21.21
CA LEU A 87 -4.73 -10.90 -20.12
C LEU A 87 -4.82 -9.44 -20.60
N TRP A 88 -3.96 -9.07 -21.54
CA TRP A 88 -4.03 -7.75 -22.16
C TRP A 88 -5.31 -7.60 -23.00
N LEU A 89 -5.65 -8.60 -23.83
CA LEU A 89 -6.91 -8.60 -24.59
C LEU A 89 -8.14 -8.56 -23.68
N ALA A 90 -8.15 -9.36 -22.60
CA ALA A 90 -9.23 -9.34 -21.63
C ALA A 90 -9.37 -7.99 -20.93
N ALA A 91 -8.24 -7.35 -20.58
CA ALA A 91 -8.23 -6.03 -19.99
C ALA A 91 -8.73 -4.93 -20.96
N ASP A 92 -8.52 -5.11 -22.26
CA ASP A 92 -9.02 -4.23 -23.31
C ASP A 92 -10.53 -4.38 -23.52
N GLN A 93 -11.03 -5.62 -23.49
CA GLN A 93 -12.45 -5.93 -23.66
C GLN A 93 -13.27 -5.63 -22.40
N HIS A 94 -12.75 -5.96 -21.23
CA HIS A 94 -13.45 -5.87 -19.94
C HIS A 94 -12.71 -4.88 -19.03
N ARG A 95 -12.99 -3.60 -19.19
CA ARG A 95 -12.38 -2.51 -18.43
C ARG A 95 -12.38 -2.80 -16.92
N GLY A 96 -11.24 -3.15 -16.38
CA GLY A 96 -11.02 -3.40 -14.95
C GLY A 96 -10.07 -2.40 -14.31
N ALA A 97 -9.69 -2.67 -13.09
CA ALA A 97 -8.71 -1.88 -12.34
C ALA A 97 -7.48 -2.71 -12.01
N LEU A 98 -6.32 -2.06 -11.96
CA LEU A 98 -5.07 -2.66 -11.49
C LEU A 98 -4.52 -1.84 -10.32
N LEU A 99 -4.43 -2.45 -9.16
CA LEU A 99 -3.95 -1.85 -7.92
C LEU A 99 -2.60 -2.45 -7.53
N LEU A 100 -1.54 -1.66 -7.59
CA LEU A 100 -0.17 -2.11 -7.33
C LEU A 100 0.38 -1.42 -6.07
N ASP A 101 0.63 -2.20 -5.02
CA ASP A 101 1.23 -1.70 -3.77
C ASP A 101 2.76 -1.84 -3.78
N HIS A 102 3.42 -1.09 -2.90
CA HIS A 102 4.86 -1.11 -2.68
C HIS A 102 5.71 -0.98 -3.97
N VAL A 103 5.28 -0.10 -4.86
CA VAL A 103 6.04 0.21 -6.08
C VAL A 103 7.30 0.99 -5.70
N SER A 104 8.44 0.31 -5.67
CA SER A 104 9.73 0.90 -5.29
C SER A 104 10.63 1.19 -6.48
N ALA A 105 10.68 0.27 -7.44
CA ALA A 105 11.44 0.42 -8.68
C ALA A 105 10.75 -0.38 -9.79
N MET A 106 10.67 0.19 -10.98
CA MET A 106 10.14 -0.52 -12.14
C MET A 106 11.21 -0.65 -13.21
N SER A 107 11.40 -1.86 -13.74
CA SER A 107 12.22 -2.07 -14.92
C SER A 107 11.57 -1.44 -16.15
N THR A 108 12.37 -1.15 -17.18
CA THR A 108 11.87 -0.66 -18.48
C THR A 108 10.81 -1.58 -19.08
N VAL A 109 10.95 -2.91 -18.89
CA VAL A 109 9.99 -3.91 -19.34
C VAL A 109 8.64 -3.75 -18.61
N MET A 110 8.67 -3.56 -17.29
CA MET A 110 7.45 -3.33 -16.49
C MET A 110 6.78 -2.01 -16.91
N LEU A 111 7.54 -0.95 -17.08
CA LEU A 111 7.02 0.34 -17.54
C LEU A 111 6.39 0.23 -18.94
N GLY A 112 7.03 -0.47 -19.87
CA GLY A 112 6.50 -0.74 -21.20
C GLY A 112 5.19 -1.54 -21.16
N PHE A 113 5.12 -2.55 -20.30
CA PHE A 113 3.90 -3.35 -20.09
C PHE A 113 2.76 -2.52 -19.50
N LEU A 114 3.03 -1.74 -18.45
CA LEU A 114 2.03 -0.84 -17.85
C LEU A 114 1.53 0.23 -18.83
N ARG A 115 2.40 0.78 -19.67
CA ARG A 115 2.01 1.76 -20.69
C ARG A 115 1.02 1.15 -21.70
N ARG A 116 1.23 -0.10 -22.10
CA ARG A 116 0.32 -0.82 -23.00
C ARG A 116 -1.02 -1.11 -22.31
N LEU A 117 -0.99 -1.58 -21.07
CA LEU A 117 -2.20 -1.86 -20.29
C LEU A 117 -3.07 -0.61 -20.10
N ARG A 118 -2.47 0.56 -19.96
CA ARG A 118 -3.19 1.83 -19.77
C ARG A 118 -4.11 2.19 -20.92
N GLY A 119 -3.87 1.69 -22.13
CA GLY A 119 -4.77 1.87 -23.27
C GLY A 119 -6.07 1.10 -23.15
N GLY A 120 -6.05 -0.08 -22.51
CA GLY A 120 -7.19 -0.98 -22.42
C GLY A 120 -7.87 -1.04 -21.05
N ILE A 121 -7.08 -0.91 -19.96
CA ILE A 121 -7.60 -1.03 -18.59
C ILE A 121 -8.24 0.26 -18.09
N ALA A 122 -9.37 0.17 -17.36
CA ALA A 122 -10.12 1.34 -16.90
C ALA A 122 -9.29 2.24 -15.99
N GLY A 123 -8.52 1.67 -15.05
CA GLY A 123 -7.68 2.47 -14.17
C GLY A 123 -6.51 1.71 -13.58
N VAL A 124 -5.36 2.38 -13.48
CA VAL A 124 -4.18 1.87 -12.77
C VAL A 124 -3.91 2.76 -11.58
N LEU A 125 -3.84 2.17 -10.38
CA LEU A 125 -3.40 2.84 -9.17
C LEU A 125 -2.06 2.25 -8.71
N LEU A 126 -1.03 3.08 -8.70
CA LEU A 126 0.28 2.76 -8.15
C LEU A 126 0.40 3.35 -6.75
N VAL A 127 0.80 2.55 -5.78
CA VAL A 127 1.05 2.98 -4.41
C VAL A 127 2.54 3.02 -4.13
N VAL A 128 3.03 4.18 -3.74
CA VAL A 128 4.46 4.48 -3.61
C VAL A 128 4.80 5.03 -2.23
N ASP A 129 5.90 4.55 -1.66
CA ASP A 129 6.48 5.09 -0.44
C ASP A 129 7.49 6.18 -0.76
N PHE A 130 7.24 7.39 -0.25
CA PHE A 130 8.08 8.57 -0.52
C PHE A 130 9.05 8.89 0.62
N ASP A 131 9.81 7.93 1.08
CA ASP A 131 10.74 8.19 2.18
C ASP A 131 12.18 8.46 1.72
N VAL A 132 12.49 8.28 0.42
CA VAL A 132 13.86 8.39 -0.09
C VAL A 132 13.93 9.19 -1.40
N GLU A 133 14.95 10.00 -1.54
CA GLU A 133 15.25 10.82 -2.73
C GLU A 133 15.40 9.98 -4.02
N ARG A 134 15.81 8.72 -3.88
CA ARG A 134 15.90 7.72 -4.94
C ARG A 134 14.52 7.45 -5.59
N ASP A 135 13.46 7.43 -4.80
CA ASP A 135 12.10 7.17 -5.29
C ASP A 135 11.56 8.34 -6.13
N ARG A 136 12.04 9.56 -5.90
CA ARG A 136 11.60 10.74 -6.67
C ARG A 136 12.02 10.66 -8.14
N ARG A 137 13.23 10.17 -8.46
CA ARG A 137 13.71 10.05 -9.84
C ARG A 137 12.96 8.99 -10.63
N HIS A 138 12.73 7.82 -10.02
CA HIS A 138 11.91 6.76 -10.63
C HIS A 138 10.46 7.20 -10.83
N MET A 139 9.94 8.01 -9.92
CA MET A 139 8.60 8.55 -10.00
C MET A 139 8.39 9.52 -11.16
N GLN A 140 9.42 10.25 -11.61
CA GLN A 140 9.28 11.12 -12.78
C GLN A 140 8.95 10.33 -14.04
N ALA A 141 9.56 9.16 -14.23
CA ALA A 141 9.28 8.29 -15.37
C ALA A 141 7.84 7.69 -15.33
N LEU A 142 7.31 7.45 -14.12
CA LEU A 142 5.94 6.95 -13.90
C LEU A 142 4.88 8.05 -14.06
N ARG A 143 5.22 9.30 -13.76
CA ARG A 143 4.28 10.45 -13.78
C ARG A 143 3.70 10.78 -15.14
N VAL A 144 4.36 10.38 -16.23
CA VAL A 144 3.86 10.68 -17.57
C VAL A 144 2.47 10.06 -17.76
N GLY A 145 1.45 10.91 -17.81
CA GLY A 145 0.04 10.53 -17.98
C GLY A 145 -0.61 9.87 -16.77
N MET A 146 -0.08 10.09 -15.53
CA MET A 146 -0.71 9.66 -14.28
C MET A 146 -0.89 10.84 -13.34
N LEU A 147 -2.03 10.89 -12.67
CA LEU A 147 -2.32 11.91 -11.66
C LEU A 147 -1.72 11.52 -10.30
N SER A 148 -0.97 12.42 -9.71
CA SER A 148 -0.36 12.19 -8.40
C SER A 148 -1.29 12.64 -7.27
N VAL A 149 -1.60 11.74 -6.36
CA VAL A 149 -2.48 11.99 -5.20
C VAL A 149 -1.69 11.73 -3.92
N ARG A 150 -1.63 12.72 -3.04
CA ARG A 150 -0.94 12.59 -1.76
C ARG A 150 -1.86 11.97 -0.70
N MET A 151 -1.37 10.99 0.05
CA MET A 151 -2.06 10.47 1.23
C MET A 151 -2.15 11.56 2.31
N PRO A 152 -3.35 11.93 2.78
CA PRO A 152 -3.50 12.95 3.82
C PRO A 152 -2.94 12.43 5.16
N ARG A 153 -2.46 13.37 5.98
CA ARG A 153 -2.07 13.06 7.36
C ARG A 153 -3.32 12.82 8.19
N THR A 154 -3.28 11.81 9.04
CA THR A 154 -4.32 11.58 10.04
C THR A 154 -4.22 12.64 11.15
N ASP A 155 -5.34 13.20 11.56
CA ASP A 155 -5.38 14.20 12.62
C ASP A 155 -4.96 13.62 13.99
N ALA A 156 -4.49 14.48 14.89
CA ALA A 156 -4.00 14.09 16.20
C ALA A 156 -5.10 13.42 17.06
N ARG A 157 -6.35 13.83 16.95
CA ARG A 157 -7.48 13.25 17.72
C ARG A 157 -7.73 11.81 17.28
N ALA A 158 -7.68 11.53 15.97
CA ALA A 158 -7.82 10.18 15.43
C ALA A 158 -6.64 9.30 15.84
N LEU A 159 -5.40 9.82 15.84
CA LEU A 159 -4.23 9.08 16.33
C LEU A 159 -4.31 8.78 17.82
N HIS A 160 -4.79 9.72 18.65
CA HIS A 160 -5.04 9.47 20.07
C HIS A 160 -6.09 8.37 20.29
N ARG A 161 -7.15 8.34 19.49
CA ARG A 161 -8.14 7.24 19.54
C ARG A 161 -7.52 5.91 19.17
N LEU A 162 -6.75 5.86 18.07
CA LEU A 162 -6.04 4.65 17.64
C LEU A 162 -5.08 4.15 18.72
N LEU A 163 -4.30 5.03 19.34
CA LEU A 163 -3.39 4.66 20.41
C LEU A 163 -4.16 4.08 21.61
N ARG A 164 -5.27 4.70 22.02
CA ARG A 164 -6.11 4.16 23.11
C ARG A 164 -6.68 2.79 22.78
N THR A 165 -7.18 2.59 21.56
CA THR A 165 -7.70 1.29 21.13
C THR A 165 -6.61 0.22 21.06
N ALA A 166 -5.40 0.59 20.59
CA ALA A 166 -4.27 -0.33 20.50
C ALA A 166 -3.66 -0.68 21.87
N CYS A 167 -3.92 0.13 22.90
CA CYS A 167 -3.40 -0.06 24.27
C CYS A 167 -4.53 -0.34 25.26
N VAL A 168 -5.64 -0.92 24.82
CA VAL A 168 -6.81 -1.25 25.69
C VAL A 168 -6.42 -2.15 26.85
N ASP A 169 -5.53 -3.13 26.61
CA ASP A 169 -5.05 -4.07 27.62
C ASP A 169 -4.04 -3.46 28.62
N TRP A 170 -3.73 -2.16 28.47
CA TRP A 170 -2.73 -1.44 29.25
C TRP A 170 -3.30 -0.13 29.85
N PRO A 171 -4.46 -0.18 30.52
CA PRO A 171 -5.08 1.01 31.11
C PRO A 171 -4.18 1.56 32.23
N GLY A 172 -3.84 2.82 32.14
CA GLY A 172 -3.08 3.53 33.18
C GLY A 172 -1.56 3.58 33.00
N MET A 173 -0.95 2.75 32.14
CA MET A 173 0.51 2.74 31.95
C MET A 173 1.08 3.97 31.18
N LEU A 174 0.24 4.64 30.38
CA LEU A 174 0.66 5.81 29.61
C LEU A 174 0.01 7.08 30.20
N ASP A 175 0.81 7.94 30.79
CA ASP A 175 0.37 9.25 31.19
C ASP A 175 0.03 10.16 30.00
N ARG A 176 -0.63 11.27 30.24
CA ARG A 176 -1.05 12.21 29.19
C ARG A 176 0.13 12.78 28.37
N PRO A 177 1.25 13.21 29.00
CA PRO A 177 2.42 13.72 28.26
C PRO A 177 3.07 12.64 27.38
N THR A 178 3.24 11.41 27.86
CA THR A 178 3.80 10.30 27.08
C THR A 178 2.93 9.98 25.84
N ARG A 179 1.61 9.92 26.01
CA ARG A 179 0.68 9.77 24.87
C ARG A 179 0.80 10.88 23.86
N ALA A 180 0.95 12.13 24.32
CA ALA A 180 1.15 13.28 23.42
C ALA A 180 2.48 13.19 22.66
N GLN A 181 3.55 12.71 23.29
CA GLN A 181 4.85 12.47 22.64
C GLN A 181 4.74 11.40 21.55
N ILE A 182 4.11 10.26 21.83
CA ILE A 182 3.89 9.17 20.87
C ILE A 182 3.10 9.69 19.65
N VAL A 183 1.99 10.38 19.87
CA VAL A 183 1.18 10.93 18.79
C VAL A 183 1.94 11.96 17.95
N ARG A 184 2.77 12.78 18.58
CA ARG A 184 3.64 13.75 17.89
C ARG A 184 4.70 13.02 17.04
N ALA A 185 5.34 11.97 17.57
CA ALA A 185 6.31 11.15 16.85
C ALA A 185 5.70 10.44 15.64
N ALA A 186 4.45 10.04 15.72
CA ALA A 186 3.72 9.42 14.61
C ALA A 186 3.55 10.33 13.37
N ARG A 187 3.60 11.64 13.52
CA ARG A 187 3.53 12.63 12.42
C ARG A 187 2.35 12.40 11.46
N GLY A 188 1.19 12.01 11.98
CA GLY A 188 -0.01 11.74 11.17
C GLY A 188 -0.05 10.34 10.52
N ARG A 189 0.76 9.39 10.97
CA ARG A 189 0.86 8.03 10.41
C ARG A 189 0.18 6.99 11.31
N PRO A 190 -1.02 6.51 10.97
CA PRO A 190 -1.77 5.55 11.80
C PRO A 190 -1.06 4.18 11.92
N GLY A 191 -0.40 3.69 10.86
CA GLY A 191 0.38 2.45 10.90
C GLY A 191 1.62 2.55 11.81
N TRP A 192 2.17 3.75 11.96
CA TRP A 192 3.23 4.01 12.94
C TRP A 192 2.72 3.80 14.38
N ILE A 193 1.51 4.28 14.70
CA ILE A 193 0.87 4.05 16.00
C ILE A 193 0.65 2.55 16.25
N ALA A 194 0.14 1.81 15.25
CA ALA A 194 -0.07 0.37 15.38
C ALA A 194 1.24 -0.39 15.63
N GLN A 195 2.31 -0.06 14.88
CA GLN A 195 3.62 -0.67 15.07
C GLN A 195 4.25 -0.31 16.43
N CYS A 196 4.14 0.95 16.84
CA CYS A 196 4.58 1.43 18.14
C CYS A 196 3.87 0.67 19.28
N ALA A 197 2.55 0.52 19.20
CA ALA A 197 1.77 -0.23 20.19
C ALA A 197 2.16 -1.71 20.25
N ALA A 198 2.48 -2.33 19.11
CA ALA A 198 2.94 -3.72 19.06
C ALA A 198 4.33 -3.93 19.70
N LEU A 199 5.22 -2.94 19.63
CA LEU A 199 6.55 -3.00 20.25
C LEU A 199 6.54 -2.62 21.74
N MET A 200 5.63 -1.77 22.15
CA MET A 200 5.56 -1.17 23.49
C MET A 200 5.59 -2.19 24.66
N PRO A 201 5.00 -3.41 24.56
CA PRO A 201 5.03 -4.41 25.63
C PRO A 201 6.45 -4.91 26.01
N GLN A 202 7.43 -4.72 25.15
CA GLN A 202 8.78 -5.25 25.36
C GLN A 202 9.51 -4.47 26.47
N ARG A 203 10.13 -5.20 27.42
CA ARG A 203 10.80 -4.64 28.61
C ARG A 203 11.87 -3.61 28.29
N GLN A 204 12.54 -3.74 27.15
CA GLN A 204 13.63 -2.82 26.72
C GLN A 204 13.18 -1.37 26.56
N TYR A 205 11.88 -1.13 26.37
CA TYR A 205 11.34 0.24 26.23
C TYR A 205 10.95 0.87 27.57
N TRP A 206 11.03 0.11 28.69
CA TRP A 206 10.64 0.59 30.00
C TRP A 206 11.85 0.73 30.92
N HIS A 207 11.95 1.84 31.62
CA HIS A 207 12.95 2.10 32.63
C HIS A 207 12.27 2.74 33.83
N GLU A 208 12.42 2.14 35.01
CA GLU A 208 11.76 2.61 36.25
C GLU A 208 10.27 2.93 36.08
N GLY A 209 9.52 2.08 35.37
CA GLY A 209 8.10 2.27 35.10
C GLY A 209 7.77 3.37 34.08
N ARG A 210 8.79 3.99 33.46
CA ARG A 210 8.62 5.05 32.43
C ARG A 210 8.97 4.53 31.04
N LEU A 211 8.13 4.89 30.06
CA LEU A 211 8.34 4.50 28.67
C LEU A 211 9.44 5.39 28.01
N ARG A 212 10.45 4.75 27.46
CA ARG A 212 11.54 5.40 26.69
C ARG A 212 11.08 5.68 25.27
N VAL A 213 10.25 6.71 25.10
CA VAL A 213 9.57 7.03 23.81
C VAL A 213 10.57 7.22 22.66
N HIS A 214 11.75 7.77 22.89
CA HIS A 214 12.77 7.99 21.85
C HIS A 214 13.32 6.67 21.29
N VAL A 215 13.62 5.67 22.16
CA VAL A 215 14.08 4.33 21.74
C VAL A 215 12.97 3.62 20.96
N LEU A 216 11.78 3.58 21.54
CA LEU A 216 10.59 2.98 20.90
C LEU A 216 10.30 3.63 19.55
N SER A 217 10.46 4.95 19.43
CA SER A 217 10.26 5.68 18.17
C SER A 217 11.26 5.27 17.10
N THR A 218 12.54 5.12 17.46
CA THR A 218 13.59 4.67 16.54
C THR A 218 13.32 3.26 16.03
N ASP A 219 13.03 2.33 16.94
CA ASP A 219 12.75 0.94 16.57
C ASP A 219 11.45 0.79 15.78
N THR A 220 10.45 1.63 16.06
CA THR A 220 9.23 1.69 15.24
C THR A 220 9.53 2.12 13.80
N GLU A 221 10.41 3.10 13.60
CA GLU A 221 10.83 3.51 12.24
C GLU A 221 11.60 2.39 11.53
N ILE A 222 12.49 1.71 12.24
CA ILE A 222 13.24 0.56 11.69
C ILE A 222 12.30 -0.57 11.30
N ALA A 223 11.39 -0.96 12.18
CA ALA A 223 10.42 -2.03 11.94
C ALA A 223 9.50 -1.72 10.74
N LEU A 224 9.05 -0.48 10.59
CA LEU A 224 8.27 -0.06 9.42
C LEU A 224 9.06 -0.15 8.10
N ARG A 225 10.39 0.08 8.15
CA ARG A 225 11.25 -0.09 6.98
C ARG A 225 11.50 -1.56 6.66
N GLN A 226 11.73 -2.39 7.66
CA GLN A 226 12.02 -3.82 7.52
C GLN A 226 10.77 -4.62 7.11
N GLY A 227 9.59 -4.31 7.63
CA GLY A 227 8.33 -4.98 7.28
C GLY A 227 8.02 -4.98 5.79
N ALA A 228 8.48 -3.97 5.05
CA ALA A 228 8.42 -3.95 3.60
C ALA A 228 9.47 -4.89 2.95
N ALA A 229 10.64 -5.08 3.58
CA ALA A 229 11.69 -5.96 3.08
C ALA A 229 11.33 -7.45 3.28
N HIS A 230 10.77 -7.83 4.44
CA HIS A 230 10.32 -9.20 4.71
C HIS A 230 9.15 -9.65 3.82
N ALA A 231 8.26 -8.76 3.42
CA ALA A 231 7.20 -9.06 2.45
C ALA A 231 7.76 -9.43 1.06
N VAL A 232 8.96 -8.99 0.73
CA VAL A 232 9.66 -9.31 -0.53
C VAL A 232 10.43 -10.63 -0.41
N VAL A 233 11.10 -10.88 0.71
CA VAL A 233 11.99 -12.05 0.92
C VAL A 233 11.19 -13.34 1.19
N SER A 234 10.11 -13.29 1.95
CA SER A 234 9.32 -14.48 2.33
C SER A 234 8.58 -15.17 1.17
N ARG A 235 8.61 -14.63 -0.04
CA ARG A 235 8.04 -15.24 -1.25
C ARG A 235 9.08 -15.83 -2.21
N GLY A 236 10.38 -15.57 -2.00
CA GLY A 236 11.47 -16.12 -2.82
C GLY A 236 11.75 -17.61 -2.59
N ASP A 237 11.40 -18.16 -1.44
CA ASP A 237 11.82 -19.50 -1.01
C ASP A 237 10.77 -20.63 -1.22
N ARG A 238 9.70 -20.38 -1.96
CA ARG A 238 8.87 -21.49 -2.43
C ARG A 238 9.37 -21.96 -3.79
N VAL A 239 10.47 -22.72 -3.77
CA VAL A 239 10.80 -23.66 -4.83
C VAL A 239 9.65 -24.66 -4.90
N PRO A 240 8.99 -24.86 -6.05
CA PRO A 240 8.06 -25.95 -6.20
C PRO A 240 8.90 -27.22 -6.17
N GLY A 241 8.73 -28.03 -5.15
CA GLY A 241 9.26 -29.40 -5.09
C GLY A 241 8.69 -30.23 -6.22
N THR A 242 9.60 -30.93 -6.85
CA THR A 242 9.53 -32.18 -7.66
C THR A 242 8.13 -32.71 -7.91
#